data_28b6a4dfe71be8178d3eecd848c059ae
#
_entry.id   28b6a4dfe71be8178d3eecd848c059ae
#
_cell.length_a   1.000
_cell.length_b   1.000
_cell.length_c   1.000
_cell.angle_alpha   90.00
_cell.angle_beta   90.00
_cell.angle_gamma   90.00
#
_symmetry.space_group_name_H-M   'P 1'
#
loop_
_entity.id
_entity.type
_entity.pdbx_description
1 polymer ?
#
loop_
_entity_poly.entity_id
_entity_poly.type
_entity_poly.pdbx_seq_one_letter_code
_entity_poly.pdbx_strand_id
1 'polypeptide(L)'
;MADVSWTNWSTFDELRVKRANGQPDIVTPENWDDSWFFALGATYRPSENWALRTGIAYDKSPVPDEFRTPRIPDEDRYWVSFGASYSFAQRFVFDIGYTHIFVDDASLNLTSPTAGNVSGSYENSVDIIAASVSVKF
;
A
#
# COMPACT_ATOMS: atom_id res chain seq x y z
N MET A 1 -16.64 4.45 10.80
CA MET A 1 -15.86 3.20 10.85
C MET A 1 -14.41 3.57 11.00
N ALA A 2 -13.67 2.88 11.88
CA ALA A 2 -12.23 3.09 12.06
C ALA A 2 -11.55 1.73 12.08
N ASP A 3 -10.32 1.66 11.63
CA ASP A 3 -9.49 0.47 11.63
C ASP A 3 -8.07 0.83 12.07
N VAL A 4 -7.45 -0.08 12.85
CA VAL A 4 -6.05 0.02 13.26
C VAL A 4 -5.45 -1.37 13.13
N SER A 5 -4.37 -1.46 12.38
CA SER A 5 -3.63 -2.71 12.18
C SER A 5 -2.16 -2.53 12.51
N TRP A 6 -1.58 -3.54 13.14
CA TRP A 6 -0.15 -3.64 13.39
C TRP A 6 0.39 -4.91 12.74
N THR A 7 1.54 -4.80 12.08
CA THR A 7 2.19 -5.92 11.43
C THR A 7 3.62 -6.06 11.93
N ASN A 8 3.95 -7.24 12.43
CA ASN A 8 5.27 -7.58 12.94
C ASN A 8 6.23 -7.89 11.78
N TRP A 9 6.64 -6.86 11.04
CA TRP A 9 7.61 -6.96 9.97
C TRP A 9 9.05 -7.10 10.47
N SER A 10 9.34 -6.75 11.73
CA SER A 10 10.66 -6.92 12.36
C SER A 10 11.13 -8.38 12.45
N THR A 11 10.30 -9.34 12.07
CA THR A 11 10.70 -10.74 11.88
C THR A 11 11.37 -11.00 10.53
N PHE A 12 11.36 -10.02 9.63
CA PHE A 12 11.97 -10.11 8.30
C PHE A 12 13.36 -9.46 8.29
N ASP A 13 14.34 -10.19 8.81
CA ASP A 13 15.72 -9.70 8.94
C ASP A 13 16.47 -9.71 7.62
N GLU A 14 16.25 -10.74 6.79
CA GLU A 14 17.01 -10.93 5.55
C GLU A 14 16.22 -11.68 4.46
N LEU A 15 16.48 -11.34 3.21
CA LEU A 15 16.13 -12.16 2.05
C LEU A 15 17.31 -13.07 1.70
N ARG A 16 17.13 -14.38 1.89
CA ARG A 16 18.16 -15.39 1.58
C ARG A 16 17.76 -16.25 0.38
N VAL A 17 18.54 -16.18 -0.69
CA VAL A 17 18.40 -17.02 -1.87
C VAL A 17 19.41 -18.16 -1.78
N LYS A 18 18.93 -19.38 -1.48
CA LYS A 18 19.74 -20.60 -1.44
C LYS A 18 20.00 -21.11 -2.86
N ARG A 19 21.25 -21.38 -3.17
CA ARG A 19 21.67 -21.87 -4.49
C ARG A 19 21.86 -23.38 -4.47
N ALA A 20 21.16 -24.11 -5.36
CA ALA A 20 21.27 -25.56 -5.47
C ALA A 20 22.58 -26.07 -6.09
N ASN A 21 23.41 -25.18 -6.66
CA ASN A 21 24.64 -25.51 -7.38
C ASN A 21 25.90 -25.48 -6.49
N GLY A 22 25.74 -25.42 -5.16
CA GLY A 22 26.87 -25.39 -4.20
C GLY A 22 27.59 -24.05 -4.10
N GLN A 23 27.15 -23.02 -4.80
CA GLN A 23 27.67 -21.65 -4.62
C GLN A 23 27.13 -21.04 -3.31
N PRO A 24 27.85 -20.06 -2.71
CA PRO A 24 27.35 -19.35 -1.55
C PRO A 24 25.97 -18.73 -1.77
N ASP A 25 25.16 -18.74 -0.73
CA ASP A 25 23.84 -18.07 -0.74
C ASP A 25 23.98 -16.58 -1.05
N ILE A 26 22.97 -16.00 -1.69
CA ILE A 26 22.85 -14.54 -1.76
C ILE A 26 22.01 -14.12 -0.56
N VAL A 27 22.57 -13.25 0.27
CA VAL A 27 21.89 -12.71 1.44
C VAL A 27 21.79 -11.19 1.27
N THR A 28 20.57 -10.68 1.34
CA THR A 28 20.28 -9.24 1.36
C THR A 28 19.70 -8.93 2.73
N PRO A 29 20.39 -8.14 3.58
CA PRO A 29 19.81 -7.66 4.83
C PRO A 29 18.64 -6.74 4.54
N GLU A 30 17.52 -6.95 5.20
CA GLU A 30 16.30 -6.15 5.06
C GLU A 30 16.01 -5.40 6.37
N ASN A 31 16.15 -6.06 7.52
CA ASN A 31 15.99 -5.49 8.87
C ASN A 31 14.76 -4.57 8.98
N TRP A 32 13.61 -5.06 8.51
CA TRP A 32 12.40 -4.25 8.46
C TRP A 32 11.89 -3.92 9.86
N ASP A 33 11.28 -2.74 10.01
CA ASP A 33 10.61 -2.31 11.22
C ASP A 33 9.15 -2.76 11.25
N ASP A 34 8.56 -2.82 12.45
CA ASP A 34 7.13 -3.03 12.58
C ASP A 34 6.34 -1.85 11.99
N SER A 35 5.25 -2.15 11.32
CA SER A 35 4.42 -1.14 10.69
C SER A 35 3.04 -1.02 11.33
N TRP A 36 2.47 0.17 11.20
CA TRP A 36 1.12 0.51 11.64
C TRP A 36 0.30 1.04 10.48
N PHE A 37 -0.94 0.61 10.43
CA PHE A 37 -1.96 1.13 9.51
C PHE A 37 -3.12 1.70 10.31
N PHE A 38 -3.55 2.91 9.96
CA PHE A 38 -4.69 3.58 10.56
C PHE A 38 -5.64 4.01 9.46
N ALA A 39 -6.94 3.73 9.62
CA ALA A 39 -7.95 4.15 8.66
C ALA A 39 -9.20 4.69 9.35
N LEU A 40 -9.80 5.71 8.72
CA LEU A 40 -11.07 6.29 9.12
C LEU A 40 -11.96 6.48 7.89
N GLY A 41 -13.20 6.03 8.00
CA GLY A 41 -14.17 6.15 6.93
C GLY A 41 -15.55 6.55 7.41
N ALA A 42 -16.26 7.26 6.54
CA ALA A 42 -17.63 7.67 6.75
C ALA A 42 -18.54 7.22 5.59
N THR A 43 -19.80 6.93 5.92
CA THR A 43 -20.85 6.68 4.94
C THR A 43 -21.99 7.64 5.20
N TYR A 44 -22.41 8.35 4.15
CA TYR A 44 -23.59 9.20 4.16
C TYR A 44 -24.64 8.64 3.19
N ARG A 45 -25.89 8.56 3.63
CA ARG A 45 -27.03 8.10 2.82
C ARG A 45 -28.00 9.25 2.61
N PRO A 46 -27.87 10.01 1.50
CA PRO A 46 -28.79 11.12 1.20
C PRO A 46 -30.20 10.65 0.87
N SER A 47 -30.37 9.39 0.46
CA SER A 47 -31.66 8.75 0.19
C SER A 47 -31.56 7.23 0.37
N GLU A 48 -32.70 6.54 0.27
CA GLU A 48 -32.75 5.05 0.33
C GLU A 48 -31.96 4.39 -0.82
N ASN A 49 -31.80 5.08 -1.94
CA ASN A 49 -31.15 4.56 -3.14
C ASN A 49 -29.67 4.93 -3.22
N TRP A 50 -29.20 5.93 -2.47
CA TRP A 50 -27.83 6.42 -2.54
C TRP A 50 -27.04 6.17 -1.25
N ALA A 51 -25.80 5.69 -1.41
CA ALA A 51 -24.82 5.68 -0.34
C ALA A 51 -23.49 6.27 -0.85
N LEU A 52 -23.05 7.37 -0.23
CA LEU A 52 -21.77 8.00 -0.49
C LEU A 52 -20.80 7.59 0.61
N ARG A 53 -19.55 7.33 0.23
CA ARG A 53 -18.49 6.92 1.16
C ARG A 53 -17.26 7.77 0.95
N THR A 54 -16.57 8.05 2.03
CA THR A 54 -15.24 8.67 2.00
C THR A 54 -14.37 8.03 3.06
N GLY A 55 -13.08 8.01 2.81
CA GLY A 55 -12.11 7.46 3.75
C GLY A 55 -10.75 8.08 3.58
N ILE A 56 -10.00 8.09 4.68
CA ILE A 56 -8.59 8.42 4.72
C ILE A 56 -7.85 7.30 5.45
N ALA A 57 -6.60 7.04 5.07
CA ALA A 57 -5.74 6.14 5.82
C ALA A 57 -4.28 6.62 5.79
N TYR A 58 -3.55 6.19 6.81
CA TYR A 58 -2.11 6.29 6.89
C TYR A 58 -1.52 4.89 7.05
N ASP A 59 -0.53 4.58 6.23
CA ASP A 59 0.14 3.28 6.18
C ASP A 59 1.63 3.51 6.30
N LYS A 60 2.19 3.18 7.49
CA LYS A 60 3.61 3.36 7.76
C LYS A 60 4.42 2.29 7.04
N SER A 61 5.44 2.71 6.28
CA SER A 61 6.40 1.80 5.66
C SER A 61 7.20 1.02 6.70
N PRO A 62 7.39 -0.29 6.52
CA PRO A 62 8.30 -1.08 7.34
C PRO A 62 9.78 -0.98 6.91
N VAL A 63 10.08 -0.36 5.75
CA VAL A 63 11.41 -0.39 5.14
C VAL A 63 12.28 0.76 5.65
N PRO A 64 13.34 0.51 6.44
CA PRO A 64 14.26 1.56 6.86
C PRO A 64 15.06 2.11 5.67
N ASP A 65 15.37 3.41 5.68
CA ASP A 65 16.15 4.08 4.62
C ASP A 65 17.47 3.40 4.31
N GLU A 66 18.15 2.89 5.34
CA GLU A 66 19.47 2.24 5.25
C GLU A 66 19.42 0.93 4.44
N PHE A 67 18.27 0.24 4.47
CA PHE A 67 18.07 -1.06 3.84
C PHE A 67 17.22 -0.99 2.58
N ARG A 68 16.74 0.21 2.21
CA ARG A 68 15.94 0.41 1.02
C ARG A 68 16.70 0.02 -0.24
N THR A 69 16.08 -0.82 -1.06
CA THR A 69 16.64 -1.28 -2.32
C THR A 69 15.87 -0.70 -3.51
N PRO A 70 16.48 -0.62 -4.72
CA PRO A 70 15.77 -0.17 -5.92
C PRO A 70 14.57 -1.04 -6.30
N ARG A 71 14.50 -2.26 -5.77
CA ARG A 71 13.40 -3.20 -6.04
C ARG A 71 12.17 -2.92 -5.18
N ILE A 72 12.37 -2.33 -3.99
CA ILE A 72 11.30 -2.02 -3.04
C ILE A 72 11.52 -0.58 -2.56
N PRO A 73 11.18 0.43 -3.40
CA PRO A 73 11.26 1.84 -3.03
C PRO A 73 10.03 2.21 -2.20
N ASP A 74 9.86 1.57 -1.05
CA ASP A 74 8.70 1.75 -0.18
C ASP A 74 8.89 2.92 0.77
N GLU A 75 7.82 3.68 1.00
CA GLU A 75 7.73 4.80 1.94
C GLU A 75 6.32 4.92 2.52
N ASP A 76 6.15 5.81 3.48
CA ASP A 76 4.88 6.08 4.12
C ASP A 76 3.82 6.50 3.10
N ARG A 77 2.58 6.05 3.30
CA ARG A 77 1.48 6.22 2.34
C ARG A 77 0.28 6.86 3.01
N TYR A 78 -0.29 7.85 2.32
CA TYR A 78 -1.55 8.50 2.70
C TYR A 78 -2.60 8.21 1.65
N TRP A 79 -3.74 7.69 2.08
CA TRP A 79 -4.83 7.26 1.22
C TRP A 79 -5.99 8.23 1.33
N VAL A 80 -6.56 8.62 0.21
CA VAL A 80 -7.82 9.36 0.15
C VAL A 80 -8.76 8.63 -0.79
N SER A 81 -9.93 8.26 -0.27
CA SER A 81 -10.88 7.42 -0.99
C SER A 81 -12.27 8.03 -1.03
N PHE A 82 -12.94 7.89 -2.18
CA PHE A 82 -14.34 8.25 -2.39
C PHE A 82 -15.07 7.10 -3.06
N GLY A 83 -16.34 6.92 -2.72
CA GLY A 83 -17.17 5.90 -3.32
C GLY A 83 -18.65 6.29 -3.34
N ALA A 84 -19.38 5.75 -4.30
CA ALA A 84 -20.80 5.89 -4.38
C ALA A 84 -21.47 4.57 -4.76
N SER A 85 -22.61 4.30 -4.14
CA SER A 85 -23.50 3.19 -4.52
C SER A 85 -24.85 3.75 -4.88
N TYR A 86 -25.45 3.22 -5.96
CA TYR A 86 -26.81 3.52 -6.37
C TYR A 86 -27.62 2.24 -6.51
N SER A 87 -28.72 2.15 -5.75
CA SER A 87 -29.65 1.03 -5.82
C SER A 87 -30.83 1.37 -6.75
N PHE A 88 -31.07 0.53 -7.76
CA PHE A 88 -32.15 0.72 -8.73
C PHE A 88 -33.11 -0.47 -8.71
N ALA A 89 -34.42 -0.16 -8.71
CA ALA A 89 -35.53 -1.14 -8.79
C ALA A 89 -35.44 -2.27 -7.75
N GLN A 90 -34.79 -2.03 -6.57
CA GLN A 90 -34.56 -2.99 -5.50
C GLN A 90 -33.78 -4.25 -5.93
N ARG A 91 -33.34 -4.30 -7.18
CA ARG A 91 -32.70 -5.46 -7.81
C ARG A 91 -31.25 -5.22 -8.19
N PHE A 92 -30.93 -4.03 -8.64
CA PHE A 92 -29.60 -3.68 -9.12
C PHE A 92 -28.90 -2.74 -8.14
N VAL A 93 -27.61 -2.96 -7.88
CA VAL A 93 -26.73 -2.03 -7.16
C VAL A 93 -25.53 -1.76 -8.04
N PHE A 94 -25.31 -0.48 -8.33
CA PHE A 94 -24.15 0.01 -9.05
C PHE A 94 -23.21 0.65 -8.04
N ASP A 95 -21.94 0.24 -8.04
CA ASP A 95 -20.91 0.79 -7.18
C ASP A 95 -19.79 1.37 -8.04
N ILE A 96 -19.28 2.54 -7.61
CA ILE A 96 -18.05 3.14 -8.14
C ILE A 96 -17.19 3.61 -6.98
N GLY A 97 -15.88 3.44 -7.10
CA GLY A 97 -14.91 3.89 -6.12
C GLY A 97 -13.65 4.45 -6.79
N TYR A 98 -13.07 5.43 -6.14
CA TYR A 98 -11.77 6.01 -6.49
C TYR A 98 -10.93 6.15 -5.23
N THR A 99 -9.66 5.80 -5.34
CA THR A 99 -8.66 6.03 -4.29
C THR A 99 -7.41 6.61 -4.91
N HIS A 100 -6.91 7.68 -4.32
CA HIS A 100 -5.57 8.20 -4.57
C HIS A 100 -4.67 7.88 -3.37
N ILE A 101 -3.46 7.37 -3.66
CA ILE A 101 -2.44 7.07 -2.67
C ILE A 101 -1.26 8.00 -2.93
N PHE A 102 -1.01 8.89 -2.01
CA PHE A 102 0.22 9.66 -1.95
C PHE A 102 1.28 8.80 -1.27
N VAL A 103 2.46 8.70 -1.87
CA VAL A 103 3.61 7.99 -1.30
C VAL A 103 4.69 9.03 -1.06
N ASP A 104 5.29 9.03 0.13
CA ASP A 104 6.40 9.93 0.42
C ASP A 104 7.62 9.61 -0.46
N ASP A 105 8.48 10.58 -0.68
CA ASP A 105 9.64 10.44 -1.55
C ASP A 105 10.64 9.44 -0.96
N ALA A 106 10.85 8.32 -1.66
CA ALA A 106 11.76 7.28 -1.24
C ALA A 106 13.20 7.60 -1.65
N SER A 107 14.03 8.01 -0.71
CA SER A 107 15.46 8.24 -0.94
C SER A 107 16.23 6.92 -1.06
N LEU A 108 17.13 6.86 -2.03
CA LEU A 108 18.01 5.72 -2.26
C LEU A 108 19.46 6.16 -2.23
N ASN A 109 20.28 5.56 -1.35
CA ASN A 109 21.71 5.75 -1.28
C ASN A 109 22.41 4.41 -1.08
N LEU A 110 22.68 3.71 -2.18
CA LEU A 110 23.36 2.43 -2.16
C LEU A 110 24.83 2.58 -2.53
N THR A 111 25.70 2.01 -1.69
CA THR A 111 27.11 1.87 -1.97
C THR A 111 27.45 0.40 -2.10
N SER A 112 27.89 -0.01 -3.28
CA SER A 112 28.32 -1.39 -3.52
C SER A 112 29.77 -1.43 -3.99
N PRO A 113 30.64 -2.20 -3.31
CA PRO A 113 32.04 -2.36 -3.72
C PRO A 113 32.21 -2.94 -5.13
N THR A 114 31.21 -3.66 -5.65
CA THR A 114 31.26 -4.38 -6.92
C THR A 114 30.40 -3.74 -8.02
N ALA A 115 29.31 -3.04 -7.65
CA ALA A 115 28.36 -2.47 -8.60
C ALA A 115 28.40 -0.93 -8.69
N GLY A 116 29.21 -0.26 -7.82
CA GLY A 116 29.28 1.20 -7.74
C GLY A 116 28.24 1.81 -6.83
N ASN A 117 28.17 3.14 -6.82
CA ASN A 117 27.24 3.90 -5.99
C ASN A 117 26.04 4.31 -6.81
N VAL A 118 24.84 4.12 -6.22
CA VAL A 118 23.57 4.58 -6.80
C VAL A 118 22.88 5.47 -5.76
N SER A 119 22.59 6.71 -6.14
CA SER A 119 21.82 7.63 -5.32
C SER A 119 20.72 8.28 -6.16
N GLY A 120 19.56 8.51 -5.56
CA GLY A 120 18.40 9.12 -6.19
C GLY A 120 17.20 9.14 -5.27
N SER A 121 16.07 9.58 -5.78
CA SER A 121 14.78 9.50 -5.11
C SER A 121 13.72 8.95 -6.05
N TYR A 122 12.73 8.28 -5.48
CA TYR A 122 11.52 7.85 -6.17
C TYR A 122 10.37 8.72 -5.72
N GLU A 123 9.66 9.30 -6.68
CA GLU A 123 8.38 9.98 -6.49
C GLU A 123 7.28 9.03 -7.00
N ASN A 124 6.42 8.59 -6.11
CA ASN A 124 5.40 7.60 -6.44
C ASN A 124 3.99 8.09 -6.07
N SER A 125 3.02 7.73 -6.88
CA SER A 125 1.60 7.87 -6.54
C SER A 125 0.81 6.75 -7.21
N VAL A 126 -0.37 6.42 -6.65
CA VAL A 126 -1.23 5.37 -7.22
C VAL A 126 -2.66 5.87 -7.29
N ASP A 127 -3.28 5.70 -8.46
CA ASP A 127 -4.70 5.95 -8.69
C ASP A 127 -5.42 4.62 -8.92
N ILE A 128 -6.49 4.38 -8.14
CA ILE A 128 -7.30 3.18 -8.24
C ILE A 128 -8.73 3.58 -8.55
N ILE A 129 -9.28 3.08 -9.65
CA ILE A 129 -10.70 3.22 -10.01
C ILE A 129 -11.29 1.82 -10.05
N ALA A 130 -12.44 1.64 -9.39
CA ALA A 130 -13.18 0.39 -9.39
C ALA A 130 -14.66 0.64 -9.64
N ALA A 131 -15.31 -0.27 -10.37
CA ALA A 131 -16.75 -0.25 -10.56
C ALA A 131 -17.31 -1.67 -10.48
N SER A 132 -18.51 -1.83 -9.93
CA SER A 132 -19.21 -3.11 -9.90
C SER A 132 -20.71 -2.95 -10.09
N VAL A 133 -21.35 -4.05 -10.52
CA VAL A 133 -22.81 -4.18 -10.62
C VAL A 133 -23.21 -5.46 -9.90
N SER A 134 -24.08 -5.33 -8.92
CA SER A 134 -24.67 -6.48 -8.20
C SER A 134 -26.14 -6.63 -8.57
N VAL A 135 -26.57 -7.87 -8.83
CA VAL A 135 -27.95 -8.21 -9.17
C VAL A 135 -28.52 -9.16 -8.12
N LYS A 136 -29.66 -8.81 -7.54
CA LYS A 136 -30.40 -9.69 -6.62
C LYS A 136 -31.46 -10.47 -7.42
N PHE A 137 -31.50 -11.77 -7.25
CA PHE A 137 -32.46 -12.70 -7.85
C PHE A 137 -33.57 -13.03 -6.87
#